data_8c1105024114c2d4c26c78be8cbfdf2e
#
_entry.id   8c1105024114c2d4c26c78be8cbfdf2e
#
_cell.length_a   1.000
_cell.length_b   1.000
_cell.length_c   1.000
_cell.angle_alpha   90.00
_cell.angle_beta   90.00
_cell.angle_gamma   90.00
#
_symmetry.space_group_name_H-M   'P 1'
#
loop_
_entity.id
_entity.type
_entity.pdbx_description
1 polymer ?
#
loop_
_entity_poly.entity_id
_entity_poly.type
_entity_poly.pdbx_seq_one_letter_code
_entity_poly.pdbx_strand_id
1 'polypeptide(L)'
;MTISALCADGAGKPAIGAAAPRTAGERHARPQVRWSRHWESDLQLADHAELAEFFRNSYGPTGEFNAQPFEGNRSWAGARPEMRIIGRDERGVAAHVGLLRRFIRVAEVDLLVAEFGLYAVRPDLEGLGISHSMRVMYPMLHELGVPFGFGTVRPALEKHLTRLLKRQGLATLLSGIRVRSTRREVYSELPPACIEDVIVLVFPVKRSISEWPAGSTIDRNGSEL
;
A
#
# COMPACT_ATOMS: atom_id res chain seq x y z
N MET A 1 -1.20 -7.13 7.75
CA MET A 1 -2.02 -5.91 7.73
C MET A 1 -1.89 -5.31 6.36
N THR A 2 -2.91 -5.44 5.55
CA THR A 2 -2.88 -5.10 4.12
C THR A 2 -3.39 -3.68 3.93
N ILE A 3 -2.59 -2.82 3.34
CA ILE A 3 -2.94 -1.46 2.95
C ILE A 3 -3.05 -1.47 1.42
N SER A 4 -4.10 -2.01 0.89
CA SER A 4 -4.53 -1.78 -0.49
C SER A 4 -6.02 -2.07 -0.55
N ALA A 5 -6.78 -1.06 -0.90
CA ALA A 5 -8.18 -1.24 -1.19
C ALA A 5 -8.28 -1.56 -2.68
N LEU A 6 -8.29 -2.82 -3.04
CA LEU A 6 -8.89 -3.20 -4.31
C LEU A 6 -10.37 -2.84 -4.22
N CYS A 7 -10.87 -2.03 -5.14
CA CYS A 7 -12.26 -1.63 -5.23
C CYS A 7 -13.16 -2.86 -5.28
N ALA A 8 -13.64 -3.34 -4.14
CA ALA A 8 -14.62 -4.41 -4.03
C ALA A 8 -15.94 -3.79 -3.60
N ASP A 9 -16.89 -3.70 -4.52
CA ASP A 9 -18.26 -3.35 -4.17
C ASP A 9 -18.88 -4.42 -3.27
N GLY A 10 -19.40 -4.00 -2.12
CA GLY A 10 -20.59 -4.41 -1.40
C GLY A 10 -21.02 -5.87 -1.26
N ALA A 11 -20.19 -6.85 -1.56
CA ALA A 11 -20.48 -8.24 -1.25
C ALA A 11 -19.91 -8.54 0.15
N GLY A 12 -20.81 -8.74 1.09
CA GLY A 12 -20.68 -9.17 2.46
C GLY A 12 -19.28 -9.13 3.09
N LYS A 13 -19.11 -8.30 4.13
CA LYS A 13 -17.95 -8.34 5.02
C LYS A 13 -17.58 -9.77 5.38
N PRO A 14 -16.45 -10.33 4.95
CA PRO A 14 -15.87 -11.41 5.73
C PRO A 14 -15.41 -10.77 7.05
N ALA A 15 -15.92 -11.30 8.15
CA ALA A 15 -15.41 -10.97 9.46
C ALA A 15 -13.90 -11.16 9.42
N ILE A 16 -13.16 -10.12 9.79
CA ILE A 16 -11.72 -10.24 10.03
C ILE A 16 -11.60 -11.33 11.07
N GLY A 17 -11.11 -12.51 10.66
CA GLY A 17 -10.86 -13.60 11.58
C GLY A 17 -9.94 -13.06 12.69
N ALA A 18 -10.47 -12.96 13.89
CA ALA A 18 -9.67 -12.62 15.05
C ALA A 18 -8.57 -13.68 15.15
N ALA A 19 -7.33 -13.26 14.97
CA ALA A 19 -6.19 -14.11 15.25
C ALA A 19 -6.35 -14.65 16.67
N ALA A 20 -6.24 -15.95 16.83
CA ALA A 20 -6.36 -16.61 18.13
C ALA A 20 -5.48 -15.89 19.16
N PRO A 21 -5.94 -15.72 20.41
CA PRO A 21 -5.14 -15.03 21.44
C PRO A 21 -3.83 -15.80 21.64
N ARG A 22 -2.72 -15.15 21.29
CA ARG A 22 -1.39 -15.69 21.54
C ARG A 22 -1.16 -15.79 23.04
N THR A 23 -0.79 -16.97 23.52
CA THR A 23 -0.42 -17.19 24.91
C THR A 23 0.77 -16.31 25.28
N ALA A 24 0.64 -15.56 26.35
CA ALA A 24 1.67 -14.71 26.91
C ALA A 24 2.81 -15.57 27.48
N GLY A 25 3.88 -15.81 26.71
CA GLY A 25 4.99 -16.62 27.20
C GLY A 25 6.26 -16.58 26.37
N GLU A 26 6.18 -16.44 25.07
CA GLU A 26 7.38 -16.48 24.22
C GLU A 26 7.67 -15.08 23.64
N ARG A 27 8.63 -14.39 24.24
CA ARG A 27 9.26 -13.22 23.60
C ARG A 27 10.11 -13.75 22.43
N HIS A 28 9.48 -14.01 21.31
CA HIS A 28 10.20 -14.30 20.09
C HIS A 28 11.10 -13.11 19.77
N ALA A 29 12.37 -13.36 19.51
CA ALA A 29 13.28 -12.36 18.98
C ALA A 29 12.59 -11.70 17.77
N ARG A 30 12.62 -10.36 17.67
CA ARG A 30 12.05 -9.66 16.53
C ARG A 30 12.67 -10.21 15.26
N PRO A 31 11.88 -10.63 14.26
CA PRO A 31 12.44 -11.15 13.03
C PRO A 31 13.36 -10.09 12.41
N GLN A 32 14.56 -10.50 12.04
CA GLN A 32 15.51 -9.63 11.37
C GLN A 32 15.11 -9.53 9.89
N VAL A 33 14.42 -8.47 9.53
CA VAL A 33 14.07 -8.18 8.15
C VAL A 33 15.12 -7.25 7.54
N ARG A 34 15.79 -7.71 6.49
CA ARG A 34 16.72 -6.91 5.69
C ARG A 34 15.96 -6.23 4.57
N TRP A 35 16.12 -4.92 4.44
CA TRP A 35 15.42 -4.10 3.46
C TRP A 35 16.33 -3.78 2.28
N SER A 36 15.81 -3.96 1.08
CA SER A 36 16.46 -3.58 -0.18
C SER A 36 15.51 -2.74 -1.02
N ARG A 37 16.06 -1.89 -1.86
CA ARG A 37 15.33 -1.08 -2.83
C ARG A 37 15.70 -1.53 -4.24
N HIS A 38 14.72 -1.51 -5.12
CA HIS A 38 14.87 -1.93 -6.50
C HIS A 38 14.06 -1.01 -7.40
N TRP A 39 14.66 -0.57 -8.49
CA TRP A 39 13.87 -0.06 -9.60
C TRP A 39 13.14 -1.24 -10.25
N GLU A 40 11.95 -0.98 -10.76
CA GLU A 40 11.17 -2.04 -11.41
C GLU A 40 11.93 -2.66 -12.61
N SER A 41 12.74 -1.85 -13.31
CA SER A 41 13.60 -2.27 -14.42
C SER A 41 14.71 -3.25 -14.03
N ASP A 42 15.08 -3.30 -12.75
CA ASP A 42 16.19 -4.13 -12.27
C ASP A 42 15.71 -5.52 -11.86
N LEU A 43 14.40 -5.70 -11.71
CA LEU A 43 13.80 -6.97 -11.30
C LEU A 43 13.77 -7.97 -12.48
N GLN A 44 14.13 -9.19 -12.16
CA GLN A 44 14.09 -10.32 -13.09
C GLN A 44 12.75 -11.08 -12.95
N LEU A 45 12.47 -11.95 -13.92
CA LEU A 45 11.26 -12.79 -13.88
C LEU A 45 11.13 -13.61 -12.58
N ALA A 46 12.25 -14.08 -12.04
CA ALA A 46 12.26 -14.83 -10.78
C ALA A 46 11.80 -13.97 -9.59
N ASP A 47 12.21 -12.69 -9.55
CA ASP A 47 11.77 -11.76 -8.51
C ASP A 47 10.26 -11.50 -8.60
N HIS A 48 9.74 -11.34 -9.82
CA HIS A 48 8.30 -11.18 -10.04
C HIS A 48 7.51 -12.43 -9.64
N ALA A 49 8.04 -13.63 -9.88
CA ALA A 49 7.41 -14.88 -9.46
C ALA A 49 7.34 -14.98 -7.92
N GLU A 50 8.45 -14.70 -7.23
CA GLU A 50 8.53 -14.69 -5.77
C GLU A 50 7.54 -13.66 -5.16
N LEU A 51 7.52 -12.46 -5.71
CA LEU A 51 6.61 -11.40 -5.27
C LEU A 51 5.13 -11.74 -5.54
N ALA A 52 4.83 -12.36 -6.68
CA ALA A 52 3.46 -12.78 -6.99
C ALA A 52 2.96 -13.82 -5.99
N GLU A 53 3.80 -14.80 -5.63
CA GLU A 53 3.49 -15.79 -4.60
C GLU A 53 3.31 -15.12 -3.23
N PHE A 54 4.21 -14.22 -2.85
CA PHE A 54 4.10 -13.44 -1.62
C PHE A 54 2.77 -12.68 -1.55
N PHE A 55 2.35 -12.00 -2.63
CA PHE A 55 1.09 -11.26 -2.66
C PHE A 55 -0.13 -12.19 -2.60
N ARG A 56 -0.14 -13.31 -3.30
CA ARG A 56 -1.23 -14.30 -3.17
C ARG A 56 -1.39 -14.77 -1.73
N ASN A 57 -0.28 -15.03 -1.05
CA ASN A 57 -0.28 -15.49 0.34
C ASN A 57 -0.66 -14.40 1.35
N SER A 58 -0.34 -13.13 1.04
CA SER A 58 -0.63 -12.01 1.94
C SER A 58 -2.03 -11.42 1.73
N TYR A 59 -2.51 -11.38 0.48
CA TYR A 59 -3.83 -10.83 0.13
C TYR A 59 -4.92 -11.91 0.06
N GLY A 60 -4.57 -13.16 -0.28
CA GLY A 60 -5.48 -14.26 -0.41
C GLY A 60 -6.39 -14.51 0.80
N PRO A 61 -5.89 -14.45 2.05
CA PRO A 61 -6.73 -14.58 3.23
C PRO A 61 -7.82 -13.53 3.37
N THR A 62 -7.73 -12.41 2.65
CA THR A 62 -8.77 -11.36 2.62
C THR A 62 -9.88 -11.61 1.60
N GLY A 63 -9.75 -12.68 0.81
CA GLY A 63 -10.71 -13.12 -0.18
C GLY A 63 -10.04 -13.52 -1.50
N GLU A 64 -10.57 -14.53 -2.17
CA GLU A 64 -10.05 -15.07 -3.44
C GLU A 64 -9.90 -13.98 -4.51
N PHE A 65 -10.87 -13.07 -4.58
CA PHE A 65 -10.84 -11.91 -5.48
C PHE A 65 -9.57 -11.06 -5.34
N ASN A 66 -9.04 -10.94 -4.12
CA ASN A 66 -7.83 -10.16 -3.87
C ASN A 66 -6.53 -10.88 -4.29
N ALA A 67 -6.56 -12.18 -4.49
CA ALA A 67 -5.43 -12.96 -4.99
C ALA A 67 -5.37 -12.99 -6.52
N GLN A 68 -6.51 -12.83 -7.19
CA GLN A 68 -6.66 -12.89 -8.65
C GLN A 68 -5.66 -12.04 -9.44
N PRO A 69 -5.39 -10.76 -9.05
CA PRO A 69 -4.45 -9.94 -9.80
C PRO A 69 -3.03 -10.50 -9.88
N PHE A 70 -2.66 -11.40 -8.97
CA PHE A 70 -1.32 -11.94 -8.81
C PHE A 70 -1.15 -13.34 -9.43
N GLU A 71 -2.04 -13.74 -10.31
CA GLU A 71 -1.91 -14.99 -11.04
C GLU A 71 -0.67 -15.04 -11.92
N GLY A 72 -0.11 -16.22 -12.07
CA GLY A 72 1.16 -16.43 -12.76
C GLY A 72 2.31 -15.69 -12.06
N ASN A 73 3.10 -14.98 -12.84
CA ASN A 73 4.25 -14.20 -12.34
C ASN A 73 3.95 -12.70 -12.18
N ARG A 74 2.67 -12.34 -12.13
CA ARG A 74 2.28 -10.93 -12.00
C ARG A 74 2.44 -10.46 -10.55
N SER A 75 3.31 -9.52 -10.32
CA SER A 75 3.59 -8.95 -9.00
C SER A 75 3.01 -7.55 -8.81
N TRP A 76 1.90 -7.24 -9.46
CA TRP A 76 1.15 -5.97 -9.31
C TRP A 76 -0.34 -6.19 -9.52
N ALA A 77 -1.15 -5.41 -8.85
CA ALA A 77 -2.61 -5.51 -8.94
C ALA A 77 -3.18 -4.49 -9.93
N GLY A 78 -2.98 -3.23 -9.72
CA GLY A 78 -3.45 -2.12 -10.54
C GLY A 78 -2.35 -1.54 -11.43
N ALA A 79 -1.85 -0.36 -11.08
CA ALA A 79 -0.68 0.21 -11.71
C ALA A 79 0.58 -0.60 -11.37
N ARG A 80 1.56 -0.57 -12.26
CA ARG A 80 2.86 -1.19 -12.00
C ARG A 80 3.74 -0.21 -11.23
N PRO A 81 4.42 -0.61 -10.15
CA PRO A 81 5.35 0.25 -9.44
C PRO A 81 6.49 0.73 -10.35
N GLU A 82 7.06 1.87 -10.04
CA GLU A 82 8.32 2.34 -10.61
C GLU A 82 9.51 1.87 -9.76
N MET A 83 9.29 1.81 -8.45
CA MET A 83 10.28 1.39 -7.47
C MET A 83 9.62 0.48 -6.43
N ARG A 84 10.40 -0.46 -5.90
CA ARG A 84 9.96 -1.36 -4.82
C ARG A 84 10.92 -1.34 -3.65
N ILE A 85 10.36 -1.44 -2.47
CA ILE A 85 11.10 -1.67 -1.23
C ILE A 85 10.68 -3.05 -0.74
N ILE A 86 11.65 -3.95 -0.67
CA ILE A 86 11.42 -5.36 -0.35
C ILE A 86 12.15 -5.70 0.94
N GLY A 87 11.41 -6.13 1.94
CA GLY A 87 11.95 -6.71 3.16
C GLY A 87 12.06 -8.22 3.01
N ARG A 88 13.23 -8.80 3.28
CA ARG A 88 13.45 -10.25 3.26
C ARG A 88 13.99 -10.73 4.60
N ASP A 89 13.57 -11.91 4.98
CA ASP A 89 14.18 -12.70 6.06
C ASP A 89 14.71 -14.03 5.51
N GLU A 90 15.05 -14.99 6.36
CA GLU A 90 15.54 -16.31 5.97
C GLU A 90 14.52 -17.15 5.18
N ARG A 91 13.25 -16.80 5.24
CA ARG A 91 12.14 -17.50 4.59
C ARG A 91 11.69 -16.83 3.28
N GLY A 92 12.39 -15.81 2.80
CA GLY A 92 12.07 -15.07 1.58
C GLY A 92 11.43 -13.70 1.83
N VAL A 93 10.51 -13.27 0.97
CA VAL A 93 9.86 -11.96 1.11
C VAL A 93 9.01 -11.91 2.38
N ALA A 94 9.35 -10.97 3.25
CA ALA A 94 8.70 -10.71 4.54
C ALA A 94 7.72 -9.54 4.48
N ALA A 95 8.05 -8.51 3.69
CA ALA A 95 7.21 -7.33 3.51
C ALA A 95 7.56 -6.61 2.21
N HIS A 96 6.61 -5.83 1.71
CA HIS A 96 6.75 -5.08 0.46
C HIS A 96 6.01 -3.75 0.52
N VAL A 97 6.56 -2.74 -0.16
CA VAL A 97 5.85 -1.53 -0.56
C VAL A 97 6.31 -1.11 -1.96
N GLY A 98 5.36 -0.79 -2.82
CA GLY A 98 5.60 -0.22 -4.14
C GLY A 98 5.48 1.30 -4.12
N LEU A 99 6.20 1.97 -5.01
CA LEU A 99 6.17 3.40 -5.24
C LEU A 99 5.98 3.68 -6.73
N LEU A 100 5.15 4.67 -7.05
CA LEU A 100 4.91 5.11 -8.42
C LEU A 100 4.79 6.63 -8.47
N ARG A 101 5.62 7.29 -9.26
CA ARG A 101 5.42 8.72 -9.57
C ARG A 101 4.28 8.87 -10.57
N ARG A 102 3.36 9.74 -10.23
CA ARG A 102 2.25 10.07 -11.13
C ARG A 102 1.67 11.44 -10.83
N PHE A 103 0.96 12.00 -11.80
CA PHE A 103 0.07 13.12 -11.54
C PHE A 103 -1.27 12.59 -11.04
N ILE A 104 -1.73 13.18 -9.95
CA ILE A 104 -3.10 13.06 -9.46
C ILE A 104 -3.78 14.41 -9.58
N ARG A 105 -5.11 14.44 -9.64
CA ARG A 105 -5.86 15.68 -9.56
C ARG A 105 -6.56 15.78 -8.21
N VAL A 106 -6.22 16.79 -7.43
CA VAL A 106 -6.86 17.12 -6.15
C VAL A 106 -7.78 18.30 -6.41
N ALA A 107 -9.08 18.08 -6.35
CA ALA A 107 -10.07 19.03 -6.88
C ALA A 107 -9.71 19.45 -8.32
N GLU A 108 -9.32 20.71 -8.53
CA GLU A 108 -8.95 21.25 -9.84
C GLU A 108 -7.43 21.40 -10.06
N VAL A 109 -6.61 20.88 -9.13
CA VAL A 109 -5.15 21.03 -9.17
C VAL A 109 -4.48 19.72 -9.55
N ASP A 110 -3.71 19.72 -10.63
CA ASP A 110 -2.84 18.61 -10.99
C ASP A 110 -1.56 18.66 -10.13
N LEU A 111 -1.27 17.57 -9.44
CA LEU A 111 -0.19 17.47 -8.47
C LEU A 111 0.67 16.24 -8.74
N LEU A 112 1.98 16.43 -8.89
CA LEU A 112 2.92 15.31 -8.95
C LEU A 112 3.12 14.72 -7.55
N VAL A 113 2.94 13.42 -7.42
CA VAL A 113 3.13 12.69 -6.17
C VAL A 113 3.92 11.39 -6.40
N ALA A 114 4.49 10.83 -5.33
CA ALA A 114 4.84 9.43 -5.31
C ALA A 114 3.71 8.67 -4.59
N GLU A 115 2.88 7.96 -5.34
CA GLU A 115 1.91 7.04 -4.76
C GLU A 115 2.64 5.83 -4.19
N PHE A 116 2.27 5.43 -2.97
CA PHE A 116 2.71 4.17 -2.38
C PHE A 116 1.53 3.23 -2.20
N GLY A 117 1.75 2.00 -2.56
CA GLY A 117 0.75 0.93 -2.51
C GLY A 117 1.40 -0.43 -2.50
N LEU A 118 0.61 -1.47 -2.79
CA LEU A 118 1.09 -2.87 -2.70
C LEU A 118 1.81 -3.14 -1.37
N TYR A 119 1.32 -2.50 -0.30
CA TYR A 119 1.88 -2.69 1.02
C TYR A 119 1.35 -3.99 1.62
N ALA A 120 2.23 -4.93 1.82
CA ALA A 120 1.89 -6.20 2.45
C ALA A 120 2.98 -6.64 3.42
N VAL A 121 2.57 -7.38 4.43
CA VAL A 121 3.44 -8.07 5.38
C VAL A 121 3.00 -9.53 5.38
N ARG A 122 3.97 -10.44 5.37
CA ARG A 122 3.70 -11.87 5.43
C ARG A 122 2.86 -12.20 6.69
N PRO A 123 1.81 -13.03 6.59
CA PRO A 123 0.85 -13.23 7.68
C PRO A 123 1.46 -13.64 9.04
N ASP A 124 2.52 -14.46 9.02
CA ASP A 124 3.21 -14.89 10.25
C ASP A 124 3.96 -13.74 10.97
N LEU A 125 4.23 -12.65 10.27
CA LEU A 125 4.92 -11.46 10.77
C LEU A 125 3.96 -10.32 11.15
N GLU A 126 2.66 -10.49 10.94
CA GLU A 126 1.67 -9.49 11.33
C GLU A 126 1.67 -9.24 12.84
N GLY A 127 1.53 -7.99 13.22
CA GLY A 127 1.54 -7.57 14.63
C GLY A 127 2.93 -7.50 15.28
N LEU A 128 4.00 -7.91 14.59
CA LEU A 128 5.38 -7.85 15.11
C LEU A 128 6.07 -6.50 14.87
N GLY A 129 5.32 -5.50 14.40
CA GLY A 129 5.82 -4.14 14.22
C GLY A 129 6.62 -3.92 12.93
N ILE A 130 6.55 -4.83 11.96
CA ILE A 130 7.18 -4.68 10.64
C ILE A 130 6.66 -3.39 9.93
N SER A 131 5.42 -2.99 10.19
CA SER A 131 4.86 -1.73 9.69
C SER A 131 5.62 -0.47 10.12
N HIS A 132 6.44 -0.53 11.17
CA HIS A 132 7.33 0.56 11.54
C HIS A 132 8.43 0.82 10.49
N SER A 133 8.63 -0.12 9.60
CA SER A 133 9.59 -0.04 8.50
C SER A 133 9.16 0.94 7.39
N MET A 134 7.97 1.52 7.44
CA MET A 134 7.58 2.60 6.52
C MET A 134 8.60 3.76 6.52
N ARG A 135 9.41 3.87 7.56
CA ARG A 135 10.55 4.80 7.58
C ARG A 135 11.55 4.56 6.44
N VAL A 136 11.69 3.31 5.98
CA VAL A 136 12.57 2.96 4.86
C VAL A 136 12.09 3.58 3.55
N MET A 137 10.78 3.84 3.43
CA MET A 137 10.17 4.48 2.26
C MET A 137 10.53 5.98 2.16
N TYR A 138 10.71 6.67 3.28
CA TYR A 138 10.84 8.12 3.29
C TYR A 138 12.06 8.63 2.48
N PRO A 139 13.28 8.05 2.60
CA PRO A 139 14.40 8.42 1.73
C PRO A 139 14.10 8.25 0.24
N MET A 140 13.27 7.24 -0.12
CA MET A 140 12.90 7.00 -1.51
C MET A 140 12.00 8.09 -2.07
N LEU A 141 11.08 8.61 -1.27
CA LEU A 141 10.24 9.74 -1.68
C LEU A 141 11.11 10.97 -2.02
N HIS A 142 12.18 11.20 -1.27
CA HIS A 142 13.15 12.26 -1.56
C HIS A 142 13.92 12.01 -2.85
N GLU A 143 14.34 10.77 -3.10
CA GLU A 143 15.04 10.37 -4.32
C GLU A 143 14.16 10.53 -5.56
N LEU A 144 12.88 10.20 -5.47
CA LEU A 144 11.89 10.39 -6.54
C LEU A 144 11.64 11.88 -6.85
N GLY A 145 12.05 12.76 -5.99
CA GLY A 145 12.02 14.19 -6.25
C GLY A 145 10.65 14.85 -6.23
N VAL A 146 9.66 14.20 -5.67
CA VAL A 146 8.27 14.66 -5.65
C VAL A 146 8.00 15.66 -4.51
N PRO A 147 7.01 16.55 -4.64
CA PRO A 147 6.57 17.42 -3.55
C PRO A 147 5.95 16.65 -2.39
N PHE A 148 5.18 15.59 -2.68
CA PHE A 148 4.47 14.81 -1.68
C PHE A 148 4.50 13.31 -1.98
N GLY A 149 4.52 12.48 -0.92
CA GLY A 149 4.07 11.10 -0.98
C GLY A 149 2.57 11.03 -0.77
N PHE A 150 1.91 10.10 -1.43
CA PHE A 150 0.46 9.91 -1.40
C PHE A 150 0.13 8.42 -1.27
N GLY A 151 -0.83 8.09 -0.44
CA GLY A 151 -1.36 6.73 -0.35
C GLY A 151 -2.75 6.71 0.25
N THR A 152 -3.47 5.64 0.00
CA THR A 152 -4.83 5.45 0.50
C THR A 152 -4.91 4.23 1.39
N VAL A 153 -5.76 4.30 2.40
CA VAL A 153 -6.01 3.19 3.31
C VAL A 153 -7.49 3.10 3.65
N ARG A 154 -7.92 1.89 3.96
CA ARG A 154 -9.30 1.65 4.38
C ARG A 154 -9.60 2.40 5.69
N PRO A 155 -10.81 2.96 5.86
CA PRO A 155 -11.20 3.67 7.08
C PRO A 155 -11.02 2.84 8.36
N ALA A 156 -11.17 1.52 8.29
CA ALA A 156 -10.95 0.62 9.42
C ALA A 156 -9.53 0.70 10.04
N LEU A 157 -8.55 1.18 9.28
CA LEU A 157 -7.16 1.33 9.72
C LEU A 157 -6.84 2.69 10.33
N GLU A 158 -7.76 3.65 10.27
CA GLU A 158 -7.54 5.04 10.71
C GLU A 158 -6.97 5.15 12.13
N LYS A 159 -7.60 4.47 13.09
CA LYS A 159 -7.17 4.51 14.51
C LYS A 159 -5.76 3.95 14.71
N HIS A 160 -5.41 2.91 13.95
CA HIS A 160 -4.08 2.31 14.01
C HIS A 160 -3.03 3.26 13.43
N LEU A 161 -3.29 3.80 12.24
CA LEU A 161 -2.38 4.71 11.55
C LEU A 161 -2.21 6.02 12.29
N THR A 162 -3.29 6.58 12.85
CA THR A 162 -3.20 7.79 13.69
C THR A 162 -2.22 7.59 14.84
N ARG A 163 -2.27 6.44 15.52
CA ARG A 163 -1.33 6.13 16.61
C ARG A 163 0.11 5.96 16.12
N LEU A 164 0.29 5.31 14.98
CA LEU A 164 1.60 5.08 14.37
C LEU A 164 2.23 6.41 13.93
N LEU A 165 1.49 7.24 13.21
CA LEU A 165 1.97 8.49 12.63
C LEU A 165 2.18 9.60 13.66
N LYS A 166 1.34 9.68 14.72
CA LYS A 166 1.60 10.59 15.85
C LYS A 166 2.98 10.38 16.48
N ARG A 167 3.47 9.13 16.51
CA ARG A 167 4.81 8.81 17.02
C ARG A 167 5.93 9.17 16.07
N GLN A 168 5.65 9.24 14.77
CA GLN A 168 6.66 9.41 13.75
C GLN A 168 6.71 10.82 13.18
N GLY A 169 5.61 11.56 13.21
CA GLY A 169 5.52 12.93 12.66
C GLY A 169 5.76 13.03 11.15
N LEU A 170 5.65 11.92 10.42
CA LEU A 170 6.08 11.84 9.02
C LEU A 170 4.96 12.11 8.01
N ALA A 171 3.71 11.95 8.41
CA ALA A 171 2.58 12.08 7.49
C ALA A 171 1.35 12.70 8.17
N THR A 172 0.48 13.25 7.35
CA THR A 172 -0.84 13.74 7.73
C THR A 172 -1.91 12.78 7.18
N LEU A 173 -2.92 12.52 7.99
CA LEU A 173 -4.11 11.76 7.61
C LEU A 173 -5.22 12.75 7.24
N LEU A 174 -5.81 12.54 6.08
CA LEU A 174 -6.98 13.29 5.61
C LEU A 174 -8.17 12.33 5.50
N SER A 175 -9.23 12.61 6.24
CA SER A 175 -10.48 11.84 6.23
C SER A 175 -11.54 12.52 5.37
N GLY A 176 -12.56 11.77 4.95
CA GLY A 176 -13.65 12.30 4.13
C GLY A 176 -13.25 12.63 2.69
N ILE A 177 -12.22 11.96 2.19
CA ILE A 177 -11.72 12.10 0.82
C ILE A 177 -12.28 10.99 -0.04
N ARG A 178 -12.86 11.36 -1.19
CA ARG A 178 -13.28 10.42 -2.23
C ARG A 178 -12.20 10.31 -3.29
N VAL A 179 -11.72 9.10 -3.53
CA VAL A 179 -10.68 8.84 -4.52
C VAL A 179 -11.25 8.04 -5.68
N ARG A 180 -11.08 8.57 -6.89
CA ARG A 180 -11.46 7.92 -8.15
C ARG A 180 -10.24 7.17 -8.70
N SER A 181 -10.46 5.91 -9.09
CA SER A 181 -9.45 5.05 -9.73
C SER A 181 -10.04 4.36 -10.95
N THR A 182 -9.23 4.08 -11.94
CA THR A 182 -9.58 3.21 -13.06
C THR A 182 -9.41 1.76 -12.65
N ARG A 183 -10.38 0.91 -12.94
CA ARG A 183 -10.26 -0.55 -12.71
C ARG A 183 -9.47 -1.22 -13.83
N ARG A 184 -8.90 -2.35 -13.51
CA ARG A 184 -8.16 -3.17 -14.48
C ARG A 184 -9.08 -4.09 -15.25
N GLU A 185 -8.61 -4.50 -16.43
CA GLU A 185 -9.29 -5.47 -17.30
C GLU A 185 -9.56 -6.81 -16.64
N VAL A 186 -8.71 -7.23 -15.68
CA VAL A 186 -8.94 -8.46 -14.89
C VAL A 186 -10.27 -8.42 -14.11
N TYR A 187 -10.84 -7.25 -13.91
CA TYR A 187 -12.13 -7.04 -13.28
C TYR A 187 -13.20 -6.63 -14.30
N SER A 188 -13.24 -7.25 -15.46
CA SER A 188 -14.14 -6.92 -16.57
C SER A 188 -15.63 -6.90 -16.21
N GLU A 189 -16.03 -7.67 -15.22
CA GLU A 189 -17.40 -7.70 -14.69
C GLU A 189 -17.79 -6.45 -13.90
N LEU A 190 -16.83 -5.62 -13.53
CA LEU A 190 -17.04 -4.43 -12.72
C LEU A 190 -17.01 -3.17 -13.59
N PRO A 191 -17.62 -2.05 -13.13
CA PRO A 191 -17.48 -0.78 -13.81
C PRO A 191 -16.03 -0.39 -14.05
N PRO A 192 -15.68 0.30 -15.17
CA PRO A 192 -14.31 0.62 -15.54
C PRO A 192 -13.61 1.60 -14.59
N ALA A 193 -14.37 2.26 -13.72
CA ALA A 193 -13.85 3.14 -12.68
C ALA A 193 -14.59 2.89 -11.37
N CYS A 194 -13.93 3.21 -10.26
CA CYS A 194 -14.56 3.21 -8.93
C CYS A 194 -14.24 4.50 -8.19
N ILE A 195 -15.12 4.84 -7.26
CA ILE A 195 -14.96 5.96 -6.34
C ILE A 195 -15.10 5.38 -4.94
N GLU A 196 -14.14 5.63 -4.09
CA GLU A 196 -14.08 5.09 -2.74
C GLU A 196 -13.89 6.21 -1.72
N ASP A 197 -14.57 6.06 -0.59
CA ASP A 197 -14.29 6.84 0.61
C ASP A 197 -13.11 6.20 1.34
N VAL A 198 -12.01 6.92 1.42
CA VAL A 198 -10.75 6.41 1.99
C VAL A 198 -10.13 7.41 2.95
N ILE A 199 -9.19 6.93 3.74
CA ILE A 199 -8.25 7.78 4.45
C ILE A 199 -7.03 8.00 3.55
N VAL A 200 -6.70 9.24 3.30
CA VAL A 200 -5.53 9.62 2.51
C VAL A 200 -4.37 9.92 3.44
N LEU A 201 -3.21 9.30 3.17
CA LEU A 201 -1.95 9.65 3.81
C LEU A 201 -1.18 10.57 2.89
N VAL A 202 -0.76 11.71 3.42
CA VAL A 202 0.09 12.67 2.72
C VAL A 202 1.40 12.81 3.47
N PHE A 203 2.51 12.50 2.80
CA PHE A 203 3.85 12.70 3.30
C PHE A 203 4.43 13.97 2.69
N PRO A 204 4.67 15.04 3.46
CA PRO A 204 5.39 16.20 2.97
C PRO A 204 6.86 15.82 2.69
N VAL A 205 7.32 15.99 1.44
CA VAL A 205 8.67 15.62 0.99
C VAL A 205 9.49 16.88 0.68
N LYS A 206 9.12 17.60 -0.37
CA LYS A 206 9.78 18.87 -0.77
C LYS A 206 8.91 20.08 -0.50
N ARG A 207 7.66 19.89 -0.11
CA ARG A 207 6.70 20.95 0.22
C ARG A 207 6.06 20.70 1.57
N SER A 208 5.62 21.78 2.22
CA SER A 208 4.87 21.70 3.47
C SER A 208 3.48 21.13 3.25
N ILE A 209 2.91 20.48 4.26
CA ILE A 209 1.53 20.00 4.21
C ILE A 209 0.51 21.12 3.97
N SER A 210 0.82 22.36 4.36
CA SER A 210 -0.02 23.54 4.10
C SER A 210 -0.14 23.88 2.61
N GLU A 211 0.74 23.33 1.76
CA GLU A 211 0.70 23.50 0.31
C GLU A 211 -0.05 22.36 -0.40
N TRP A 212 -0.55 21.36 0.36
CA TRP A 212 -1.43 20.34 -0.19
C TRP A 212 -2.76 21.01 -0.62
N PRO A 213 -3.24 20.80 -1.85
CA PRO A 213 -4.46 21.45 -2.32
C PRO A 213 -5.67 21.10 -1.45
N ALA A 214 -6.48 22.10 -1.15
CA ALA A 214 -7.75 21.88 -0.47
C ALA A 214 -8.74 21.17 -1.41
N GLY A 215 -9.41 20.14 -0.90
CA GLY A 215 -10.43 19.41 -1.66
C GLY A 215 -10.79 18.08 -1.01
N SER A 216 -11.99 17.60 -1.31
CA SER A 216 -12.52 16.32 -0.83
C SER A 216 -12.54 15.23 -1.90
N THR A 217 -12.03 15.52 -3.09
CA THR A 217 -11.98 14.57 -4.22
C THR A 217 -10.59 14.50 -4.81
N ILE A 218 -10.15 13.29 -5.12
CA ILE A 218 -8.88 13.02 -5.78
C ILE A 218 -9.15 12.07 -6.96
N ASP A 219 -8.66 12.43 -8.15
CA ASP A 219 -8.57 11.49 -9.27
C ASP A 219 -7.12 11.02 -9.40
N ARG A 220 -6.93 9.71 -9.34
CA ARG A 220 -5.60 9.09 -9.54
C ARG A 220 -5.08 9.20 -10.96
N ASN A 221 -5.94 9.58 -11.93
CA ASN A 221 -5.61 9.53 -13.36
C ASN A 221 -5.12 8.13 -13.81
N GLY A 222 -5.71 7.09 -13.24
CA GLY A 222 -5.35 5.69 -13.55
C GLY A 222 -5.73 4.70 -12.46
N SER A 223 -5.20 3.50 -12.58
CA SER A 223 -5.43 2.42 -11.61
C SER A 223 -4.64 2.66 -10.32
N GLU A 224 -5.16 2.13 -9.21
CA GLU A 224 -4.46 2.07 -7.93
C GLU A 224 -3.14 1.29 -8.06
N LEU A 225 -2.14 1.67 -7.29
CA LEU A 225 -0.86 0.97 -7.20
C LEU A 225 -0.95 -0.31 -6.39
#